data_92239e0ea190c8d02e28942b1492ecaa
#
_entry.id   92239e0ea190c8d02e28942b1492ecaa
#
_cell.length_a   1.000
_cell.length_b   1.000
_cell.length_c   1.000
_cell.angle_alpha   90.00
_cell.angle_beta   90.00
_cell.angle_gamma   90.00
#
_symmetry.space_group_name_H-M   'P 1'
#
loop_
_entity.id
_entity.type
_entity.pdbx_description
1 polymer ?
#
loop_
_entity_poly.entity_id
_entity_poly.type
_entity_poly.pdbx_seq_one_letter_code
_entity_poly.pdbx_strand_id
1 'polypeptide(L)'
;MAATLEDVIECQRLRYLVFNCELGEGLDSSARTGLDRDRFDLICDHLMAHDTATGKLVGTYRMQNGYRAKGNLGYYGEEFFDFSPFESVRGEVLELGRACVHRKYRNTTVLHILWKGIARYADSCGARYLIGCSSLSSQNEDEGMALYEAIREEYLVEPSLRTNPVAGCGCKSNSSYTAPPRPPRLLRAYLDISGRICGPPAIDREFKTIDFLTLVDLRGLPDRVRARFF
;
A
#
# COMPACT_ATOMS: atom_id res chain seq x y z
N MET A 1 14.02 9.60 5.78
CA MET A 1 12.69 10.18 6.00
C MET A 1 12.69 11.56 5.41
N ALA A 2 11.59 12.01 4.80
CA ALA A 2 11.39 13.41 4.43
C ALA A 2 11.42 14.28 5.69
N ALA A 3 12.15 15.38 5.64
CA ALA A 3 12.30 16.32 6.74
C ALA A 3 11.75 17.72 6.39
N THR A 4 11.62 18.00 5.11
CA THR A 4 11.18 19.28 4.57
C THR A 4 10.01 19.13 3.61
N LEU A 5 9.31 20.23 3.31
CA LEU A 5 8.27 20.23 2.28
C LEU A 5 8.85 19.90 0.89
N GLU A 6 10.09 20.30 0.59
CA GLU A 6 10.74 19.97 -0.69
C GLU A 6 10.99 18.48 -0.82
N ASP A 7 11.36 17.77 0.26
CA ASP A 7 11.47 16.31 0.27
C ASP A 7 10.13 15.64 -0.07
N VAL A 8 9.03 16.15 0.50
CA VAL A 8 7.68 15.65 0.19
C VAL A 8 7.33 15.88 -1.29
N ILE A 9 7.65 17.06 -1.81
CA ILE A 9 7.45 17.39 -3.24
C ILE A 9 8.28 16.47 -4.13
N GLU A 10 9.49 16.12 -3.74
CA GLU A 10 10.33 15.17 -4.47
C GLU A 10 9.69 13.77 -4.50
N CYS A 11 9.14 13.30 -3.38
CA CYS A 11 8.35 12.07 -3.34
C CYS A 11 7.14 12.14 -4.28
N GLN A 12 6.39 13.25 -4.27
CA GLN A 12 5.22 13.47 -5.13
C GLN A 12 5.59 13.46 -6.63
N ARG A 13 6.75 14.03 -7.00
CA ARG A 13 7.26 13.98 -8.39
C ARG A 13 7.60 12.56 -8.83
N LEU A 14 8.26 11.78 -7.97
CA LEU A 14 8.58 10.38 -8.27
C LEU A 14 7.30 9.55 -8.42
N ARG A 15 6.31 9.75 -7.54
CA ARG A 15 5.01 9.08 -7.59
C ARG A 15 4.27 9.42 -8.88
N TYR A 16 4.21 10.70 -9.27
CA TYR A 16 3.60 11.12 -10.54
C TYR A 16 4.27 10.44 -11.74
N LEU A 17 5.59 10.41 -11.78
CA LEU A 17 6.33 9.73 -12.85
C LEU A 17 5.97 8.25 -12.96
N VAL A 18 5.84 7.57 -11.81
CA VAL A 18 5.54 6.14 -11.77
C VAL A 18 4.07 5.86 -12.00
N PHE A 19 3.17 6.49 -11.25
CA PHE A 19 1.75 6.17 -11.32
C PHE A 19 1.09 6.74 -12.57
N ASN A 20 1.23 8.05 -12.81
CA ASN A 20 0.54 8.69 -13.93
C ASN A 20 1.23 8.44 -15.27
N CYS A 21 2.55 8.66 -15.34
CA CYS A 21 3.24 8.61 -16.64
C CYS A 21 3.58 7.19 -17.09
N GLU A 22 3.85 6.26 -16.14
CA GLU A 22 4.30 4.92 -16.50
C GLU A 22 3.16 3.88 -16.43
N LEU A 23 2.36 3.90 -15.34
CA LEU A 23 1.33 2.89 -15.11
C LEU A 23 -0.05 3.29 -15.65
N GLY A 24 -0.26 4.57 -15.95
CA GLY A 24 -1.57 5.08 -16.37
C GLY A 24 -2.60 5.14 -15.22
N GLU A 25 -2.11 5.03 -14.00
CA GLU A 25 -2.84 5.15 -12.74
C GLU A 25 -2.77 6.59 -12.19
N GLY A 26 -3.23 6.78 -10.93
CA GLY A 26 -3.07 8.03 -10.21
C GLY A 26 -4.11 9.08 -10.56
N LEU A 27 -4.08 10.16 -9.78
CA LEU A 27 -5.08 11.23 -9.84
C LEU A 27 -4.97 12.04 -11.12
N ASP A 28 -6.07 12.31 -11.79
CA ASP A 28 -6.11 13.16 -13.00
C ASP A 28 -5.64 14.58 -12.72
N SER A 29 -5.90 15.09 -11.51
CA SER A 29 -5.44 16.41 -11.07
C SER A 29 -3.91 16.55 -11.08
N SER A 30 -3.18 15.44 -10.95
CA SER A 30 -1.71 15.39 -10.95
C SER A 30 -1.10 15.82 -12.28
N ALA A 31 -1.80 15.65 -13.40
CA ALA A 31 -1.32 16.03 -14.73
C ALA A 31 -1.03 17.54 -14.87
N ARG A 32 -1.75 18.38 -14.12
CA ARG A 32 -1.56 19.84 -14.15
C ARG A 32 -0.33 20.32 -13.40
N THR A 33 0.11 19.57 -12.41
CA THR A 33 1.20 19.97 -11.50
C THR A 33 2.45 19.14 -11.66
N GLY A 34 2.37 17.95 -12.26
CA GLY A 34 3.42 16.95 -12.26
C GLY A 34 3.69 16.34 -10.89
N LEU A 35 2.72 16.42 -9.98
CA LEU A 35 2.83 15.94 -8.60
C LEU A 35 1.65 15.02 -8.27
N ASP A 36 1.90 13.78 -7.89
CA ASP A 36 0.89 12.94 -7.22
C ASP A 36 0.74 13.43 -5.79
N ARG A 37 -0.31 14.22 -5.55
CA ARG A 37 -0.56 14.89 -4.27
C ARG A 37 -2.00 14.71 -3.83
N ASP A 38 -2.19 14.30 -2.59
CA ASP A 38 -3.48 14.24 -1.92
C ASP A 38 -3.43 14.88 -0.51
N ARG A 39 -4.60 14.89 0.16
CA ARG A 39 -4.77 15.49 1.50
C ARG A 39 -3.98 14.80 2.60
N PHE A 40 -3.55 13.54 2.40
CA PHE A 40 -2.80 12.77 3.39
C PHE A 40 -1.30 13.10 3.40
N ASP A 41 -0.77 13.71 2.34
CA ASP A 41 0.68 13.93 2.24
C ASP A 41 1.26 14.80 3.36
N LEU A 42 0.49 15.77 3.88
CA LEU A 42 0.94 16.66 4.94
C LEU A 42 0.84 16.06 6.35
N ILE A 43 0.10 14.97 6.50
CA ILE A 43 -0.11 14.30 7.79
C ILE A 43 0.59 12.94 7.89
N CYS A 44 1.17 12.47 6.79
CA CYS A 44 1.94 11.23 6.73
C CYS A 44 3.44 11.49 6.75
N ASP A 45 4.20 10.49 7.12
CA ASP A 45 5.64 10.46 6.95
C ASP A 45 6.00 9.82 5.60
N HIS A 46 7.09 10.31 4.97
CA HIS A 46 7.54 9.79 3.69
C HIS A 46 8.94 9.18 3.82
N LEU A 47 9.03 7.90 3.55
CA LEU A 47 10.31 7.19 3.46
C LEU A 47 10.93 7.44 2.09
N MET A 48 12.22 7.74 2.08
CA MET A 48 12.98 8.09 0.87
C MET A 48 14.18 7.16 0.71
N ALA A 49 14.35 6.62 -0.49
CA ALA A 49 15.54 5.89 -0.89
C ALA A 49 16.26 6.65 -2.02
N HIS A 50 17.51 7.05 -1.78
CA HIS A 50 18.32 7.79 -2.74
C HIS A 50 19.39 6.89 -3.33
N ASP A 51 19.70 7.10 -4.59
CA ASP A 51 20.93 6.61 -5.23
C ASP A 51 22.11 7.46 -4.74
N THR A 52 23.01 6.85 -4.01
CA THR A 52 24.17 7.53 -3.40
C THR A 52 25.14 8.10 -4.42
N ALA A 53 25.19 7.55 -5.63
CA ALA A 53 26.07 8.03 -6.69
C ALA A 53 25.54 9.30 -7.37
N THR A 54 24.22 9.46 -7.46
CA THR A 54 23.58 10.57 -8.19
C THR A 54 22.81 11.53 -7.27
N GLY A 55 22.58 11.17 -6.01
CA GLY A 55 21.74 11.91 -5.08
C GLY A 55 20.25 11.86 -5.39
N LYS A 56 19.82 11.18 -6.45
CA LYS A 56 18.41 11.16 -6.89
C LYS A 56 17.57 10.27 -6.04
N LEU A 57 16.35 10.71 -5.74
CA LEU A 57 15.31 9.88 -5.15
C LEU A 57 14.89 8.79 -6.14
N VAL A 58 14.95 7.52 -5.72
CA VAL A 58 14.68 6.36 -6.58
C VAL A 58 13.56 5.47 -6.05
N GLY A 59 13.15 5.66 -4.80
CA GLY A 59 12.04 4.93 -4.19
C GLY A 59 11.45 5.67 -3.01
N THR A 60 10.15 5.50 -2.79
CA THR A 60 9.44 6.09 -1.65
C THR A 60 8.29 5.22 -1.17
N TYR A 61 7.93 5.38 0.10
CA TYR A 61 6.70 4.92 0.73
C TYR A 61 6.11 6.04 1.56
N ARG A 62 4.79 6.14 1.60
CA ARG A 62 4.05 6.98 2.55
C ARG A 62 3.62 6.13 3.73
N MET A 63 3.79 6.63 4.95
CA MET A 63 3.55 5.89 6.18
C MET A 63 2.72 6.72 7.17
N GLN A 64 1.77 6.08 7.84
CA GLN A 64 0.94 6.73 8.85
C GLN A 64 0.65 5.78 10.00
N ASN A 65 1.04 6.14 11.22
CA ASN A 65 0.71 5.37 12.41
C ASN A 65 -0.67 5.73 12.97
N GLY A 66 -1.21 4.87 13.87
CA GLY A 66 -2.55 5.03 14.41
C GLY A 66 -2.80 6.32 15.18
N TYR A 67 -1.78 6.88 15.83
CA TYR A 67 -1.92 8.17 16.54
C TYR A 67 -2.16 9.31 15.55
N ARG A 68 -1.39 9.35 14.47
CA ARG A 68 -1.58 10.37 13.42
C ARG A 68 -2.91 10.19 12.71
N ALA A 69 -3.28 8.95 12.38
CA ALA A 69 -4.56 8.65 11.75
C ALA A 69 -5.73 9.13 12.61
N LYS A 70 -5.74 8.78 13.91
CA LYS A 70 -6.79 9.18 14.85
C LYS A 70 -6.89 10.69 15.05
N GLY A 71 -5.75 11.38 15.05
CA GLY A 71 -5.69 12.82 15.26
C GLY A 71 -5.98 13.69 14.03
N ASN A 72 -6.14 13.06 12.85
CA ASN A 72 -6.28 13.77 11.58
C ASN A 72 -7.46 13.20 10.74
N LEU A 73 -7.17 12.67 9.55
CA LEU A 73 -8.16 12.26 8.55
C LEU A 73 -8.53 10.77 8.61
N GLY A 74 -8.03 10.02 9.58
CA GLY A 74 -8.06 8.56 9.53
C GLY A 74 -6.95 7.98 8.66
N TYR A 75 -6.99 6.69 8.40
CA TYR A 75 -6.13 6.04 7.41
C TYR A 75 -6.65 6.28 5.99
N TYR A 76 -5.77 6.25 4.99
CA TYR A 76 -6.19 6.32 3.59
C TYR A 76 -7.11 5.14 3.22
N GLY A 77 -6.82 3.95 3.73
CA GLY A 77 -7.64 2.77 3.49
C GLY A 77 -9.08 2.87 4.01
N GLU A 78 -9.36 3.75 4.99
CA GLU A 78 -10.72 3.99 5.50
C GLU A 78 -11.66 4.64 4.46
N GLU A 79 -11.10 5.22 3.39
CA GLU A 79 -11.91 5.73 2.27
C GLU A 79 -12.55 4.59 1.46
N PHE A 80 -11.98 3.38 1.54
CA PHE A 80 -12.38 2.24 0.73
C PHE A 80 -12.87 1.04 1.52
N PHE A 81 -12.43 0.88 2.78
CA PHE A 81 -12.71 -0.28 3.63
C PHE A 81 -13.22 0.13 5.01
N ASP A 82 -14.09 -0.71 5.57
CA ASP A 82 -14.52 -0.57 6.98
C ASP A 82 -13.36 -0.96 7.92
N PHE A 83 -12.86 0.00 8.69
CA PHE A 83 -11.76 -0.23 9.65
C PHE A 83 -12.25 -0.58 11.06
N SER A 84 -13.54 -0.77 11.28
CA SER A 84 -14.08 -1.17 12.59
C SER A 84 -13.41 -2.42 13.21
N PRO A 85 -12.99 -3.45 12.42
CA PRO A 85 -12.27 -4.59 12.97
C PRO A 85 -10.89 -4.25 13.54
N PHE A 86 -10.29 -3.12 13.13
CA PHE A 86 -8.94 -2.71 13.54
C PHE A 86 -8.95 -1.70 14.69
N GLU A 87 -10.12 -1.20 15.14
CA GLU A 87 -10.20 -0.15 16.16
C GLU A 87 -9.53 -0.54 17.49
N SER A 88 -9.66 -1.78 17.92
CA SER A 88 -9.06 -2.27 19.17
C SER A 88 -7.52 -2.32 19.12
N VAL A 89 -6.94 -2.38 17.93
CA VAL A 89 -5.50 -2.45 17.68
C VAL A 89 -4.97 -1.25 16.92
N ARG A 90 -5.78 -0.20 16.71
CA ARG A 90 -5.43 0.99 15.92
C ARG A 90 -4.07 1.58 16.30
N GLY A 91 -3.74 1.63 17.58
CA GLY A 91 -2.44 2.13 18.08
C GLY A 91 -1.24 1.29 17.66
N GLU A 92 -1.46 0.02 17.28
CA GLU A 92 -0.43 -0.91 16.82
C GLU A 92 -0.38 -1.02 15.28
N VAL A 93 -1.20 -0.26 14.55
CA VAL A 93 -1.28 -0.30 13.08
C VAL A 93 -0.43 0.80 12.45
N LEU A 94 0.38 0.43 11.47
CA LEU A 94 1.11 1.31 10.56
C LEU A 94 0.59 1.12 9.15
N GLU A 95 -0.04 2.15 8.60
CA GLU A 95 -0.45 2.13 7.19
C GLU A 95 0.71 2.45 6.27
N LEU A 96 0.83 1.65 5.21
CA LEU A 96 1.80 1.80 4.13
C LEU A 96 1.06 2.11 2.83
N GLY A 97 1.40 3.20 2.19
CA GLY A 97 0.78 3.60 0.93
C GLY A 97 1.76 4.25 -0.05
N ARG A 98 1.27 4.55 -1.23
CA ARG A 98 2.03 5.25 -2.29
C ARG A 98 3.42 4.66 -2.54
N ALA A 99 3.52 3.32 -2.46
CA ALA A 99 4.75 2.59 -2.71
C ALA A 99 5.18 2.72 -4.16
N CYS A 100 6.31 3.33 -4.42
CA CYS A 100 6.84 3.35 -5.78
C CYS A 100 8.36 3.32 -5.83
N VAL A 101 8.87 2.72 -6.91
CA VAL A 101 10.30 2.66 -7.25
C VAL A 101 10.45 3.05 -8.71
N HIS A 102 11.36 3.97 -8.98
CA HIS A 102 11.68 4.41 -10.34
C HIS A 102 12.07 3.21 -11.23
N ARG A 103 11.55 3.12 -12.46
CA ARG A 103 11.65 1.93 -13.34
C ARG A 103 13.07 1.39 -13.53
N LYS A 104 14.08 2.28 -13.59
CA LYS A 104 15.49 1.88 -13.76
C LYS A 104 16.09 1.26 -12.49
N TYR A 105 15.42 1.38 -11.35
CA TYR A 105 15.89 0.94 -10.04
C TYR A 105 15.00 -0.16 -9.43
N ARG A 106 14.09 -0.77 -10.21
CA ARG A 106 13.22 -1.88 -9.78
C ARG A 106 13.97 -3.19 -9.67
N ASN A 107 15.01 -3.17 -8.86
CA ASN A 107 15.77 -4.34 -8.44
C ASN A 107 15.44 -4.68 -6.97
N THR A 108 15.92 -5.83 -6.52
CA THR A 108 15.71 -6.29 -5.14
C THR A 108 16.38 -5.39 -4.10
N THR A 109 17.42 -4.64 -4.47
CA THR A 109 18.20 -3.80 -3.55
C THR A 109 17.37 -2.61 -3.03
N VAL A 110 16.74 -1.84 -3.92
CA VAL A 110 15.94 -0.65 -3.51
C VAL A 110 14.74 -1.09 -2.68
N LEU A 111 14.05 -2.13 -3.11
CA LEU A 111 12.94 -2.70 -2.34
C LEU A 111 13.39 -3.13 -0.95
N HIS A 112 14.53 -3.81 -0.85
CA HIS A 112 15.10 -4.26 0.42
C HIS A 112 15.44 -3.08 1.35
N ILE A 113 16.02 -2.00 0.84
CA ILE A 113 16.33 -0.79 1.62
C ILE A 113 15.04 -0.13 2.13
N LEU A 114 14.01 -0.02 1.28
CA LEU A 114 12.71 0.51 1.70
C LEU A 114 12.10 -0.36 2.80
N TRP A 115 12.11 -1.68 2.67
CA TRP A 115 11.59 -2.58 3.71
C TRP A 115 12.36 -2.49 5.03
N LYS A 116 13.68 -2.33 5.00
CA LYS A 116 14.46 -2.03 6.22
C LYS A 116 14.09 -0.69 6.84
N GLY A 117 13.80 0.31 6.02
CA GLY A 117 13.31 1.61 6.50
C GLY A 117 11.94 1.49 7.18
N ILE A 118 11.01 0.74 6.56
CA ILE A 118 9.69 0.45 7.13
C ILE A 118 9.82 -0.30 8.46
N ALA A 119 10.68 -1.34 8.53
CA ALA A 119 10.89 -2.12 9.73
C ALA A 119 11.38 -1.24 10.91
N ARG A 120 12.38 -0.40 10.68
CA ARG A 120 12.88 0.55 11.69
C ARG A 120 11.82 1.56 12.13
N TYR A 121 11.01 2.05 11.18
CA TYR A 121 9.94 2.97 11.51
C TYR A 121 8.84 2.27 12.33
N ALA A 122 8.43 1.06 11.95
CA ALA A 122 7.46 0.25 12.67
C ALA A 122 7.91 -0.02 14.12
N ASP A 123 9.18 -0.40 14.30
CA ASP A 123 9.77 -0.61 15.62
C ASP A 123 9.74 0.70 16.46
N SER A 124 10.13 1.83 15.87
CA SER A 124 10.16 3.13 16.54
C SER A 124 8.79 3.63 17.00
N CYS A 125 7.71 3.25 16.33
CA CYS A 125 6.33 3.63 16.71
C CYS A 125 5.56 2.49 17.39
N GLY A 126 6.18 1.35 17.67
CA GLY A 126 5.57 0.21 18.34
C GLY A 126 4.49 -0.50 17.49
N ALA A 127 4.58 -0.41 16.18
CA ALA A 127 3.62 -1.05 15.29
C ALA A 127 3.79 -2.58 15.31
N ARG A 128 2.67 -3.28 15.40
CA ARG A 128 2.57 -4.72 15.23
C ARG A 128 2.07 -5.08 13.84
N TYR A 129 1.15 -4.30 13.32
CA TYR A 129 0.50 -4.56 12.04
C TYR A 129 0.93 -3.54 10.99
N LEU A 130 1.39 -4.03 9.84
CA LEU A 130 1.49 -3.23 8.64
C LEU A 130 0.22 -3.45 7.82
N ILE A 131 -0.46 -2.37 7.42
CA ILE A 131 -1.67 -2.45 6.61
C ILE A 131 -1.53 -1.53 5.40
N GLY A 132 -2.19 -1.85 4.29
CA GLY A 132 -2.22 -0.96 3.13
C GLY A 132 -2.87 -1.58 1.91
N CYS A 133 -3.23 -0.74 0.97
CA CYS A 133 -3.80 -1.15 -0.31
C CYS A 133 -2.72 -1.68 -1.25
N SER A 134 -2.91 -2.91 -1.71
CA SER A 134 -2.10 -3.52 -2.77
C SER A 134 -2.91 -3.57 -4.05
N SER A 135 -2.52 -2.76 -5.03
CA SER A 135 -3.36 -2.41 -6.17
C SER A 135 -3.14 -3.29 -7.40
N LEU A 136 -4.23 -3.70 -8.02
CA LEU A 136 -4.28 -4.23 -9.38
C LEU A 136 -4.58 -3.07 -10.33
N SER A 137 -3.73 -2.86 -11.34
CA SER A 137 -3.88 -1.83 -12.37
C SER A 137 -5.03 -2.17 -13.33
N SER A 138 -6.27 -2.10 -12.83
CA SER A 138 -7.48 -2.44 -13.57
C SER A 138 -8.68 -1.64 -13.04
N GLN A 139 -9.66 -1.43 -13.89
CA GLN A 139 -11.00 -0.92 -13.53
C GLN A 139 -12.09 -1.96 -13.85
N ASN A 140 -11.70 -3.17 -14.23
CA ASN A 140 -12.61 -4.28 -14.43
C ASN A 140 -12.84 -5.02 -13.11
N GLU A 141 -14.00 -4.80 -12.51
CA GLU A 141 -14.38 -5.38 -11.22
C GLU A 141 -14.35 -6.93 -11.23
N ASP A 142 -14.65 -7.56 -12.36
CA ASP A 142 -14.58 -9.01 -12.52
C ASP A 142 -13.15 -9.55 -12.36
N GLU A 143 -12.12 -8.80 -12.80
CA GLU A 143 -10.71 -9.17 -12.59
C GLU A 143 -10.34 -9.13 -11.11
N GLY A 144 -10.79 -8.11 -10.39
CA GLY A 144 -10.59 -7.98 -8.95
C GLY A 144 -11.20 -9.14 -8.20
N MET A 145 -12.45 -9.47 -8.49
CA MET A 145 -13.16 -10.58 -7.85
C MET A 145 -12.56 -11.94 -8.21
N ALA A 146 -12.18 -12.15 -9.47
CA ALA A 146 -11.53 -13.40 -9.90
C ALA A 146 -10.19 -13.63 -9.18
N LEU A 147 -9.39 -12.56 -9.00
CA LEU A 147 -8.16 -12.65 -8.22
C LEU A 147 -8.45 -12.93 -6.75
N TYR A 148 -9.44 -12.27 -6.15
CA TYR A 148 -9.86 -12.51 -4.77
C TYR A 148 -10.24 -13.98 -4.55
N GLU A 149 -11.12 -14.53 -5.40
CA GLU A 149 -11.55 -15.92 -5.31
C GLU A 149 -10.38 -16.92 -5.44
N ALA A 150 -9.38 -16.59 -6.28
CA ALA A 150 -8.21 -17.43 -6.47
C ALA A 150 -7.27 -17.49 -5.28
N ILE A 151 -7.22 -16.43 -4.44
CA ILE A 151 -6.24 -16.33 -3.36
C ILE A 151 -6.85 -16.39 -1.95
N ARG A 152 -8.16 -16.17 -1.79
CA ARG A 152 -8.79 -16.03 -0.48
C ARG A 152 -8.66 -17.25 0.43
N GLU A 153 -8.70 -18.47 -0.13
CA GLU A 153 -8.60 -19.69 0.68
C GLU A 153 -7.26 -19.81 1.40
N GLU A 154 -6.19 -19.35 0.77
CA GLU A 154 -4.84 -19.43 1.32
C GLU A 154 -4.44 -18.17 2.11
N TYR A 155 -4.91 -16.99 1.68
CA TYR A 155 -4.37 -15.71 2.16
C TYR A 155 -5.36 -14.82 2.90
N LEU A 156 -6.60 -15.24 3.17
CA LEU A 156 -7.52 -14.43 3.96
C LEU A 156 -7.09 -14.40 5.43
N VAL A 157 -7.17 -13.23 6.06
CA VAL A 157 -6.91 -13.06 7.50
C VAL A 157 -7.92 -13.86 8.36
N GLU A 158 -7.58 -14.05 9.62
CA GLU A 158 -8.49 -14.59 10.63
C GLU A 158 -9.81 -13.80 10.71
N PRO A 159 -10.91 -14.40 11.13
CA PRO A 159 -12.24 -13.78 11.11
C PRO A 159 -12.34 -12.43 11.84
N SER A 160 -11.57 -12.24 12.91
CA SER A 160 -11.58 -11.02 13.73
C SER A 160 -11.00 -9.78 13.03
N LEU A 161 -10.18 -9.97 11.99
CA LEU A 161 -9.54 -8.90 11.20
C LEU A 161 -10.10 -8.78 9.78
N ARG A 162 -11.20 -9.51 9.49
CA ARG A 162 -11.86 -9.40 8.18
C ARG A 162 -12.67 -8.14 8.08
N THR A 163 -12.58 -7.52 6.92
CA THR A 163 -13.34 -6.31 6.59
C THR A 163 -13.98 -6.41 5.22
N ASN A 164 -14.87 -5.47 4.93
CA ASN A 164 -15.50 -5.31 3.63
C ASN A 164 -15.25 -3.89 3.10
N PRO A 165 -15.32 -3.71 1.77
CA PRO A 165 -15.37 -2.38 1.18
C PRO A 165 -16.54 -1.56 1.72
N VAL A 166 -16.34 -0.26 1.88
CA VAL A 166 -17.42 0.67 2.22
C VAL A 166 -18.45 0.76 1.08
N ALA A 167 -19.63 1.27 1.39
CA ALA A 167 -20.71 1.37 0.41
C ALA A 167 -20.27 2.12 -0.86
N GLY A 168 -20.47 1.50 -2.00
CA GLY A 168 -20.12 2.06 -3.32
C GLY A 168 -18.69 1.73 -3.81
N CYS A 169 -17.81 1.20 -2.95
CA CYS A 169 -16.43 0.86 -3.34
C CYS A 169 -16.22 -0.64 -3.61
N GLY A 170 -17.12 -1.53 -3.18
CA GLY A 170 -16.95 -2.96 -3.41
C GLY A 170 -17.03 -3.36 -4.88
N CYS A 171 -16.09 -4.19 -5.34
CA CYS A 171 -16.16 -4.80 -6.65
C CYS A 171 -17.35 -5.76 -6.73
N LYS A 172 -18.06 -5.74 -7.85
CA LYS A 172 -19.19 -6.62 -8.15
C LYS A 172 -18.78 -7.58 -9.25
N SER A 173 -19.00 -8.88 -9.05
CA SER A 173 -18.83 -9.86 -10.12
C SER A 173 -20.16 -10.13 -10.78
N ASN A 174 -20.22 -9.94 -12.09
CA ASN A 174 -21.40 -10.24 -12.92
C ASN A 174 -21.14 -11.39 -13.90
N SER A 175 -19.92 -11.90 -13.96
CA SER A 175 -19.53 -12.93 -14.92
C SER A 175 -18.63 -14.00 -14.30
N SER A 176 -18.64 -15.18 -14.90
CA SER A 176 -17.65 -16.22 -14.63
C SER A 176 -16.36 -15.90 -15.38
N TYR A 177 -15.41 -15.27 -14.71
CA TYR A 177 -14.06 -15.13 -15.25
C TYR A 177 -13.42 -16.51 -15.33
N THR A 178 -12.91 -16.88 -16.49
CA THR A 178 -12.37 -18.24 -16.71
C THR A 178 -10.94 -18.42 -16.21
N ALA A 179 -10.18 -17.33 -16.03
CA ALA A 179 -8.81 -17.38 -15.49
C ALA A 179 -8.52 -16.13 -14.65
N PRO A 180 -8.11 -16.28 -13.38
CA PRO A 180 -7.76 -15.15 -12.54
C PRO A 180 -6.49 -14.46 -13.07
N PRO A 181 -6.42 -13.12 -12.99
CA PRO A 181 -5.20 -12.39 -13.33
C PRO A 181 -4.08 -12.76 -12.34
N ARG A 182 -2.84 -12.58 -12.78
CA ARG A 182 -1.70 -12.77 -11.88
C ARG A 182 -1.70 -11.71 -10.79
N PRO A 183 -1.45 -12.08 -9.52
CA PRO A 183 -1.31 -11.09 -8.45
C PRO A 183 -0.26 -10.03 -8.81
N PRO A 184 -0.55 -8.74 -8.59
CA PRO A 184 0.42 -7.66 -8.76
C PRO A 184 1.71 -7.94 -7.98
N ARG A 185 2.84 -7.43 -8.48
CA ARG A 185 4.15 -7.70 -7.86
C ARG A 185 4.22 -7.30 -6.39
N LEU A 186 3.60 -6.18 -6.02
CA LEU A 186 3.59 -5.70 -4.64
C LEU A 186 2.75 -6.62 -3.75
N LEU A 187 1.53 -6.97 -4.18
CA LEU A 187 0.67 -7.92 -3.46
C LEU A 187 1.42 -9.25 -3.24
N ARG A 188 2.01 -9.81 -4.29
CA ARG A 188 2.80 -11.04 -4.17
C ARG A 188 3.95 -10.90 -3.16
N ALA A 189 4.68 -9.78 -3.19
CA ALA A 189 5.78 -9.54 -2.25
C ALA A 189 5.29 -9.52 -0.79
N TYR A 190 4.09 -8.98 -0.52
CA TYR A 190 3.47 -9.06 0.80
C TYR A 190 3.06 -10.50 1.16
N LEU A 191 2.40 -11.22 0.24
CA LEU A 191 1.99 -12.61 0.49
C LEU A 191 3.20 -13.52 0.77
N ASP A 192 4.31 -13.34 0.04
CA ASP A 192 5.56 -14.10 0.20
C ASP A 192 6.22 -13.92 1.59
N ILE A 193 5.92 -12.86 2.30
CA ILE A 193 6.41 -12.58 3.66
C ILE A 193 5.35 -12.83 4.75
N SER A 194 4.35 -13.63 4.47
CA SER A 194 3.22 -13.96 5.36
C SER A 194 2.14 -12.87 5.46
N GLY A 195 2.10 -11.94 4.52
CA GLY A 195 0.98 -11.01 4.38
C GLY A 195 -0.32 -11.74 4.06
N ARG A 196 -1.44 -11.14 4.43
CA ARG A 196 -2.80 -11.64 4.24
C ARG A 196 -3.67 -10.55 3.64
N ILE A 197 -4.73 -10.93 2.92
CA ILE A 197 -5.78 -10.00 2.49
C ILE A 197 -6.88 -9.95 3.54
N CYS A 198 -7.43 -8.77 3.77
CA CYS A 198 -8.42 -8.57 4.84
C CYS A 198 -9.87 -8.88 4.40
N GLY A 199 -10.12 -8.95 3.09
CA GLY A 199 -11.47 -9.18 2.55
C GLY A 199 -11.56 -8.99 1.05
N PRO A 200 -12.79 -8.87 0.53
CA PRO A 200 -13.03 -8.58 -0.88
C PRO A 200 -12.38 -7.27 -1.33
N PRO A 201 -12.01 -7.13 -2.61
CA PRO A 201 -11.37 -5.93 -3.12
C PRO A 201 -12.32 -4.74 -3.26
N ALA A 202 -11.76 -3.54 -3.15
CA ALA A 202 -12.42 -2.28 -3.43
C ALA A 202 -11.92 -1.69 -4.75
N ILE A 203 -12.80 -0.95 -5.44
CA ILE A 203 -12.42 -0.20 -6.63
C ILE A 203 -12.14 1.26 -6.26
N ASP A 204 -10.94 1.74 -6.55
CA ASP A 204 -10.56 3.14 -6.52
C ASP A 204 -10.66 3.73 -7.94
N ARG A 205 -11.73 4.49 -8.17
CA ARG A 205 -11.99 5.07 -9.50
C ARG A 205 -11.14 6.29 -9.76
N GLU A 206 -10.74 7.02 -8.72
CA GLU A 206 -9.89 8.21 -8.87
C GLU A 206 -8.46 7.82 -9.16
N PHE A 207 -7.94 6.82 -8.44
CA PHE A 207 -6.59 6.32 -8.65
C PHE A 207 -6.51 5.29 -9.79
N LYS A 208 -7.66 4.80 -10.27
CA LYS A 208 -7.82 3.84 -11.38
C LYS A 208 -7.27 2.45 -11.08
N THR A 209 -7.48 1.99 -9.86
CA THR A 209 -7.02 0.67 -9.38
C THR A 209 -8.15 -0.13 -8.75
N ILE A 210 -7.90 -1.43 -8.57
CA ILE A 210 -8.65 -2.29 -7.68
C ILE A 210 -7.73 -2.68 -6.54
N ASP A 211 -8.15 -2.38 -5.31
CA ASP A 211 -7.31 -2.46 -4.13
C ASP A 211 -7.67 -3.66 -3.26
N PHE A 212 -6.65 -4.40 -2.83
CA PHE A 212 -6.73 -5.44 -1.83
C PHE A 212 -6.16 -4.88 -0.53
N LEU A 213 -6.98 -4.74 0.51
CA LEU A 213 -6.45 -4.37 1.82
C LEU A 213 -5.60 -5.52 2.34
N THR A 214 -4.31 -5.28 2.45
CA THR A 214 -3.29 -6.27 2.80
C THR A 214 -2.74 -5.98 4.19
N LEU A 215 -2.61 -7.00 5.03
CA LEU A 215 -2.12 -6.90 6.40
C LEU A 215 -0.94 -7.85 6.61
N VAL A 216 0.08 -7.38 7.33
CA VAL A 216 1.20 -8.19 7.81
C VAL A 216 1.29 -8.07 9.33
N ASP A 217 1.16 -9.20 10.06
CA ASP A 217 1.46 -9.24 11.51
C ASP A 217 2.96 -9.45 11.70
N LEU A 218 3.64 -8.43 12.20
CA LEU A 218 5.09 -8.45 12.41
C LEU A 218 5.51 -9.49 13.47
N ARG A 219 4.63 -9.89 14.38
CA ARG A 219 4.90 -10.97 15.35
C ARG A 219 4.86 -12.35 14.71
N GLY A 220 4.08 -12.52 13.64
CA GLY A 220 3.94 -13.76 12.88
C GLY A 220 4.94 -13.94 11.74
N LEU A 221 5.91 -13.04 11.59
CA LEU A 221 6.89 -13.15 10.50
C LEU A 221 7.79 -14.38 10.65
N PRO A 222 8.01 -15.14 9.56
CA PRO A 222 9.02 -16.20 9.56
C PRO A 222 10.42 -15.68 9.94
N ASP A 223 11.22 -16.49 10.65
CA ASP A 223 12.56 -16.10 11.11
C ASP A 223 13.45 -15.59 9.98
N ARG A 224 13.38 -16.21 8.81
CA ARG A 224 14.13 -15.78 7.61
C ARG A 224 13.77 -14.36 7.16
N VAL A 225 12.49 -13.97 7.31
CA VAL A 225 12.01 -12.63 6.94
C VAL A 225 12.43 -11.64 8.00
N ARG A 226 12.24 -12.00 9.28
CA ARG A 226 12.68 -11.20 10.41
C ARG A 226 14.18 -10.89 10.34
N ALA A 227 15.03 -11.89 10.20
CA ALA A 227 16.49 -11.71 10.08
C ALA A 227 16.91 -10.87 8.86
N ARG A 228 16.06 -10.79 7.83
CA ARG A 228 16.36 -10.04 6.61
C ARG A 228 16.04 -8.54 6.74
N PHE A 229 15.01 -8.16 7.49
CA PHE A 229 14.47 -6.80 7.50
C PHE A 229 14.50 -6.16 8.90
N PHE A 230 14.41 -6.93 9.95
CA PHE A 230 14.42 -6.55 11.36
C PHE A 230 15.66 -7.07 12.08
#